data_22b1fdf8519fc709c3e0269912db173e
#
_entry.id   22b1fdf8519fc709c3e0269912db173e
#
_cell.length_a   1.000
_cell.length_b   1.000
_cell.length_c   1.000
_cell.angle_alpha   90.00
_cell.angle_beta   90.00
_cell.angle_gamma   90.00
#
_symmetry.space_group_name_H-M   'P 1'
#
loop_
_entity.id
_entity.type
_entity.pdbx_description
1 polymer ?
#
loop_
_entity_poly.entity_id
_entity_poly.type
_entity_poly.pdbx_seq_one_letter_code
_entity_poly.pdbx_strand_id
1 'polypeptide(L)'
;MFKQRDTIFISIKGEDNSSDGGSNTFAWNMFRYLKHNEISVTSNILKASHAIIIADKVNLMSLRLAKANGCFILHRIDEEIVSSGSLTPKHKKIIRINTYADVTVFQSEFVRDNMLSYLNTLRWTVIINGADPQVFRFQQQSGTQLGHITNSVGNKKRLDLLNDMIVNYPNESILLVGNHHRSPLGLLEHPNVTAVGHVSKTDVAKFHQRMKCLYFPSERDPCPNTVVEAIISGVPVCYHKNGGTKEIVRNCGLPLEQFDELLSNLALFHNRCKTRKDLYFDSVAGKYLDCLEFRHT
;
A
#
# COMPACT_ATOMS: atom_id res chain seq x y z
N MET A 1 -11.51 -18.39 16.09
CA MET A 1 -12.40 -18.90 15.02
C MET A 1 -13.68 -18.07 15.02
N PHE A 2 -13.99 -17.35 13.92
CA PHE A 2 -15.23 -16.57 13.82
C PHE A 2 -16.44 -17.47 14.03
N LYS A 3 -17.39 -17.00 14.86
CA LYS A 3 -18.65 -17.73 15.05
C LYS A 3 -19.54 -17.48 13.84
N GLN A 4 -20.42 -18.41 13.49
CA GLN A 4 -21.37 -18.32 12.36
C GLN A 4 -22.25 -17.03 12.37
N ARG A 5 -22.23 -16.24 13.45
CA ARG A 5 -22.95 -14.99 13.62
C ARG A 5 -22.06 -13.74 13.49
N ASP A 6 -20.75 -13.89 13.33
CA ASP A 6 -19.86 -12.74 13.24
C ASP A 6 -19.96 -12.08 11.88
N THR A 7 -20.14 -10.79 11.87
CA THR A 7 -20.32 -9.99 10.67
C THR A 7 -19.34 -8.82 10.70
N ILE A 8 -18.55 -8.67 9.63
CA ILE A 8 -17.53 -7.63 9.51
C ILE A 8 -18.04 -6.46 8.68
N PHE A 9 -17.86 -5.26 9.19
CA PHE A 9 -18.02 -4.01 8.43
C PHE A 9 -16.65 -3.49 7.98
N ILE A 10 -16.55 -3.06 6.72
CA ILE A 10 -15.38 -2.33 6.20
C ILE A 10 -15.84 -0.93 5.83
N SER A 11 -15.14 0.11 6.30
CA SER A 11 -15.59 1.50 6.18
C SER A 11 -15.50 2.10 4.76
N ILE A 12 -14.91 1.39 3.82
CA ILE A 12 -14.89 1.70 2.38
C ILE A 12 -15.62 0.57 1.66
N LYS A 13 -16.52 0.91 0.74
CA LYS A 13 -17.19 -0.09 -0.10
C LYS A 13 -16.17 -0.73 -1.03
N GLY A 14 -15.95 -2.03 -0.86
CA GLY A 14 -15.01 -2.83 -1.66
C GLY A 14 -15.64 -3.40 -2.95
N GLU A 15 -16.71 -2.81 -3.46
CA GLU A 15 -17.50 -3.40 -4.54
C GLU A 15 -16.94 -3.08 -5.94
N ASP A 16 -16.08 -2.06 -6.07
CA ASP A 16 -15.59 -1.59 -7.36
C ASP A 16 -14.05 -1.49 -7.37
N ASN A 17 -13.41 -2.20 -8.31
CA ASN A 17 -11.97 -2.18 -8.55
C ASN A 17 -11.53 -0.92 -9.33
N SER A 18 -12.46 -0.07 -9.73
CA SER A 18 -12.20 1.13 -10.55
C SER A 18 -11.69 2.32 -9.74
N SER A 19 -11.79 2.28 -8.41
CA SER A 19 -11.37 3.41 -7.58
C SER A 19 -9.86 3.36 -7.26
N ASP A 20 -9.14 4.36 -7.74
CA ASP A 20 -7.72 4.58 -7.44
C ASP A 20 -7.47 4.86 -5.95
N GLY A 21 -6.31 4.41 -5.45
CA GLY A 21 -5.81 4.71 -4.13
C GLY A 21 -5.62 3.50 -3.22
N GLY A 22 -4.61 3.59 -2.35
CA GLY A 22 -4.18 2.50 -1.49
C GLY A 22 -5.25 1.97 -0.55
N SER A 23 -6.07 2.86 0.02
CA SER A 23 -7.16 2.50 0.92
C SER A 23 -8.28 1.72 0.23
N ASN A 24 -8.65 2.11 -0.99
CA ASN A 24 -9.67 1.42 -1.79
C ASN A 24 -9.19 0.04 -2.21
N THR A 25 -7.93 -0.07 -2.64
CA THR A 25 -7.29 -1.35 -2.97
C THR A 25 -7.31 -2.32 -1.78
N PHE A 26 -6.96 -1.84 -0.59
CA PHE A 26 -7.01 -2.66 0.62
C PHE A 26 -8.44 -3.14 0.90
N ALA A 27 -9.42 -2.22 0.89
CA ALA A 27 -10.82 -2.55 1.16
C ALA A 27 -11.36 -3.59 0.18
N TRP A 28 -11.06 -3.44 -1.12
CA TRP A 28 -11.49 -4.37 -2.16
C TRP A 28 -10.87 -5.77 -1.99
N ASN A 29 -9.56 -5.84 -1.75
CA ASN A 29 -8.88 -7.11 -1.50
C ASN A 29 -9.41 -7.80 -0.23
N MET A 30 -9.65 -7.02 0.85
CA MET A 30 -10.20 -7.55 2.10
C MET A 30 -11.62 -8.07 1.91
N PHE A 31 -12.47 -7.34 1.18
CA PHE A 31 -13.84 -7.78 0.85
C PHE A 31 -13.82 -9.10 0.07
N ARG A 32 -12.97 -9.21 -0.96
CA ARG A 32 -12.81 -10.46 -1.74
C ARG A 32 -12.34 -11.61 -0.87
N TYR A 33 -11.34 -11.37 -0.04
CA TYR A 33 -10.81 -12.38 0.88
C TYR A 33 -11.88 -12.90 1.85
N LEU A 34 -12.63 -11.99 2.49
CA LEU A 34 -13.71 -12.35 3.41
C LEU A 34 -14.81 -13.15 2.70
N LYS A 35 -15.21 -12.72 1.51
CA LYS A 35 -16.21 -13.43 0.70
C LYS A 35 -15.74 -14.81 0.27
N HIS A 36 -14.48 -14.93 -0.15
CA HIS A 36 -13.90 -16.24 -0.54
C HIS A 36 -13.84 -17.23 0.63
N ASN A 37 -13.63 -16.73 1.84
CA ASN A 37 -13.58 -17.53 3.06
C ASN A 37 -14.94 -17.62 3.80
N GLU A 38 -16.05 -17.29 3.13
CA GLU A 38 -17.41 -17.37 3.65
C GLU A 38 -17.66 -16.57 4.95
N ILE A 39 -16.85 -15.51 5.18
CA ILE A 39 -17.02 -14.61 6.32
C ILE A 39 -18.06 -13.55 5.98
N SER A 40 -19.09 -13.41 6.80
CA SER A 40 -20.18 -12.47 6.57
C SER A 40 -19.73 -11.02 6.60
N VAL A 41 -20.11 -10.23 5.59
CA VAL A 41 -19.82 -8.80 5.48
C VAL A 41 -21.11 -8.00 5.44
N THR A 42 -21.11 -6.84 6.09
CA THR A 42 -22.25 -5.92 6.08
C THR A 42 -21.83 -4.51 5.63
N SER A 43 -22.72 -3.81 4.93
CA SER A 43 -22.57 -2.39 4.60
C SER A 43 -23.04 -1.44 5.72
N ASN A 44 -23.65 -1.99 6.78
CA ASN A 44 -24.18 -1.20 7.90
C ASN A 44 -23.40 -1.52 9.18
N ILE A 45 -22.61 -0.54 9.65
CA ILE A 45 -21.78 -0.69 10.87
C ILE A 45 -22.62 -1.03 12.12
N LEU A 46 -23.87 -0.62 12.19
CA LEU A 46 -24.77 -0.90 13.34
C LEU A 46 -25.19 -2.36 13.43
N LYS A 47 -24.99 -3.14 12.36
CA LYS A 47 -25.26 -4.59 12.30
C LYS A 47 -23.99 -5.42 12.42
N ALA A 48 -22.84 -4.78 12.53
CA ALA A 48 -21.54 -5.47 12.58
C ALA A 48 -21.17 -5.87 14.00
N SER A 49 -20.63 -7.08 14.16
CA SER A 49 -19.95 -7.50 15.39
C SER A 49 -18.50 -6.98 15.42
N HIS A 50 -17.90 -6.81 14.25
CA HIS A 50 -16.54 -6.30 14.07
C HIS A 50 -16.50 -5.25 12.96
N ALA A 51 -15.65 -4.24 13.10
CA ALA A 51 -15.51 -3.19 12.09
C ALA A 51 -14.03 -2.90 11.80
N ILE A 52 -13.67 -2.87 10.52
CA ILE A 52 -12.38 -2.37 10.04
C ILE A 52 -12.60 -0.94 9.53
N ILE A 53 -12.14 0.02 10.29
CA ILE A 53 -12.22 1.44 9.95
C ILE A 53 -10.92 1.88 9.31
N ILE A 54 -10.99 2.45 8.12
CA ILE A 54 -9.84 2.89 7.33
C ILE A 54 -9.73 4.40 7.45
N ALA A 55 -8.66 4.90 8.02
CA ALA A 55 -8.36 6.32 8.22
C ALA A 55 -9.57 7.11 8.78
N ASP A 56 -10.04 8.11 8.05
CA ASP A 56 -11.19 8.95 8.41
C ASP A 56 -12.54 8.49 7.82
N LYS A 57 -12.61 7.30 7.23
CA LYS A 57 -13.72 6.86 6.35
C LYS A 57 -14.92 6.27 7.11
N VAL A 58 -15.38 6.95 8.16
CA VAL A 58 -16.60 6.55 8.88
C VAL A 58 -17.35 7.77 9.41
N ASN A 59 -18.66 7.65 9.58
CA ASN A 59 -19.47 8.63 10.31
C ASN A 59 -19.26 8.41 11.82
N LEU A 60 -18.88 9.47 12.56
CA LEU A 60 -18.56 9.39 13.99
C LEU A 60 -19.76 9.00 14.86
N MET A 61 -20.99 9.44 14.53
CA MET A 61 -22.17 9.07 15.30
C MET A 61 -22.49 7.58 15.14
N SER A 62 -22.43 7.07 13.91
CA SER A 62 -22.64 5.64 13.63
C SER A 62 -21.55 4.78 14.30
N LEU A 63 -20.29 5.23 14.30
CA LEU A 63 -19.19 4.55 14.98
C LEU A 63 -19.42 4.48 16.50
N ARG A 64 -19.82 5.61 17.12
CA ARG A 64 -20.13 5.68 18.55
C ARG A 64 -21.26 4.73 18.93
N LEU A 65 -22.33 4.69 18.15
CA LEU A 65 -23.45 3.80 18.37
C LEU A 65 -23.04 2.32 18.21
N ALA A 66 -22.30 1.99 17.17
CA ALA A 66 -21.78 0.64 16.97
C ALA A 66 -20.90 0.19 18.16
N LYS A 67 -20.02 1.08 18.64
CA LYS A 67 -19.19 0.81 19.82
C LYS A 67 -20.02 0.60 21.07
N ALA A 68 -21.04 1.42 21.31
CA ALA A 68 -21.97 1.25 22.44
C ALA A 68 -22.73 -0.07 22.36
N ASN A 69 -23.05 -0.55 21.16
CA ASN A 69 -23.69 -1.87 20.93
C ASN A 69 -22.70 -3.05 20.97
N GLY A 70 -21.45 -2.81 21.40
CA GLY A 70 -20.44 -3.85 21.59
C GLY A 70 -19.68 -4.26 20.32
N CYS A 71 -19.76 -3.52 19.22
CA CYS A 71 -18.94 -3.77 18.04
C CYS A 71 -17.45 -3.64 18.38
N PHE A 72 -16.62 -4.61 17.98
CA PHE A 72 -15.17 -4.53 18.09
C PHE A 72 -14.63 -3.68 16.95
N ILE A 73 -13.82 -2.65 17.27
CA ILE A 73 -13.33 -1.66 16.31
C ILE A 73 -11.84 -1.84 16.10
N LEU A 74 -11.43 -2.25 14.89
CA LEU A 74 -10.07 -2.16 14.39
C LEU A 74 -9.94 -0.87 13.56
N HIS A 75 -9.00 0.01 13.94
CA HIS A 75 -8.72 1.24 13.21
C HIS A 75 -7.39 1.13 12.45
N ARG A 76 -7.46 1.11 11.12
CA ARG A 76 -6.31 1.08 10.23
C ARG A 76 -5.90 2.50 9.84
N ILE A 77 -4.64 2.84 10.13
CA ILE A 77 -4.06 4.18 9.87
C ILE A 77 -3.09 4.08 8.70
N ASP A 78 -3.37 4.87 7.66
CA ASP A 78 -2.63 4.96 6.41
C ASP A 78 -2.20 6.39 6.05
N GLU A 79 -2.21 7.27 7.01
CA GLU A 79 -1.84 8.69 6.88
C GLU A 79 -0.66 9.04 7.78
N GLU A 80 0.08 10.05 7.37
CA GLU A 80 1.13 10.69 8.16
C GLU A 80 0.79 12.15 8.45
N ILE A 81 1.26 12.67 9.57
CA ILE A 81 1.28 14.10 9.83
C ILE A 81 2.56 14.67 9.25
N VAL A 82 2.44 15.61 8.30
CA VAL A 82 3.60 16.26 7.69
C VAL A 82 4.31 17.13 8.72
N SER A 83 5.64 17.22 8.63
CA SER A 83 6.55 17.85 9.60
C SER A 83 6.27 19.33 9.96
N SER A 84 5.32 19.99 9.29
CA SER A 84 4.82 21.32 9.74
C SER A 84 4.10 21.27 11.08
N GLY A 85 3.83 20.06 11.62
CA GLY A 85 3.20 19.85 12.92
C GLY A 85 1.72 20.24 13.01
N SER A 86 1.14 20.83 11.95
CA SER A 86 -0.25 21.27 11.99
C SER A 86 -1.21 20.13 11.63
N LEU A 87 -2.12 19.82 12.55
CA LEU A 87 -3.17 18.82 12.34
C LEU A 87 -4.23 19.35 11.38
N THR A 88 -4.34 18.72 10.22
CA THR A 88 -5.45 18.97 9.29
C THR A 88 -6.79 18.50 9.87
N PRO A 89 -7.93 18.95 9.33
CA PRO A 89 -9.24 18.42 9.70
C PRO A 89 -9.33 16.90 9.60
N LYS A 90 -8.68 16.30 8.59
CA LYS A 90 -8.59 14.86 8.40
C LYS A 90 -7.83 14.19 9.57
N HIS A 91 -6.67 14.72 9.95
CA HIS A 91 -5.89 14.19 11.09
C HIS A 91 -6.69 14.27 12.40
N LYS A 92 -7.35 15.39 12.68
CA LYS A 92 -8.22 15.54 13.86
C LYS A 92 -9.34 14.50 13.88
N LYS A 93 -9.92 14.20 12.72
CA LYS A 93 -10.97 13.18 12.58
C LYS A 93 -10.41 11.78 12.83
N ILE A 94 -9.23 11.43 12.28
CA ILE A 94 -8.55 10.15 12.54
C ILE A 94 -8.29 9.97 14.04
N ILE A 95 -7.72 10.99 14.70
CA ILE A 95 -7.45 10.95 16.14
C ILE A 95 -8.76 10.70 16.92
N ARG A 96 -9.83 11.40 16.56
CA ARG A 96 -11.14 11.22 17.21
C ARG A 96 -11.75 9.84 16.95
N ILE A 97 -11.61 9.27 15.76
CA ILE A 97 -12.04 7.91 15.46
C ILE A 97 -11.27 6.91 16.32
N ASN A 98 -9.96 7.13 16.46
CA ASN A 98 -9.08 6.23 17.21
C ASN A 98 -9.48 6.07 18.69
N THR A 99 -10.12 7.06 19.30
CA THR A 99 -10.60 6.93 20.70
C THR A 99 -11.67 5.82 20.89
N TYR A 100 -12.26 5.32 19.80
CA TYR A 100 -13.22 4.22 19.84
C TYR A 100 -12.60 2.86 19.46
N ALA A 101 -11.32 2.85 19.04
CA ALA A 101 -10.66 1.64 18.58
C ALA A 101 -10.31 0.68 19.75
N ASP A 102 -10.53 -0.61 19.55
CA ASP A 102 -10.03 -1.66 20.42
C ASP A 102 -8.60 -2.06 20.06
N VAL A 103 -8.25 -1.92 18.78
CA VAL A 103 -6.90 -2.13 18.25
C VAL A 103 -6.62 -1.16 17.12
N THR A 104 -5.39 -0.65 17.07
CA THR A 104 -4.89 0.21 16.00
C THR A 104 -3.90 -0.55 15.13
N VAL A 105 -4.09 -0.53 13.81
CA VAL A 105 -3.16 -1.11 12.84
C VAL A 105 -2.51 0.01 12.04
N PHE A 106 -1.19 0.12 12.12
CA PHE A 106 -0.41 1.02 11.27
C PHE A 106 0.09 0.27 10.03
N GLN A 107 0.13 0.94 8.88
CA GLN A 107 0.61 0.34 7.63
C GLN A 107 2.13 0.14 7.58
N SER A 108 2.88 0.83 8.42
CA SER A 108 4.34 0.77 8.51
C SER A 108 4.82 1.29 9.86
N GLU A 109 6.03 0.94 10.23
CA GLU A 109 6.74 1.54 11.36
C GLU A 109 6.84 3.07 11.18
N PHE A 110 7.09 3.51 9.93
CA PHE A 110 7.13 4.94 9.59
C PHE A 110 5.83 5.66 9.96
N VAL A 111 4.66 5.08 9.65
CA VAL A 111 3.36 5.65 10.04
C VAL A 111 3.15 5.59 11.55
N ARG A 112 3.53 4.47 12.18
CA ARG A 112 3.45 4.33 13.65
C ARG A 112 4.24 5.43 14.35
N ASP A 113 5.51 5.61 14.00
CA ASP A 113 6.41 6.56 14.64
C ASP A 113 5.94 8.01 14.46
N ASN A 114 5.29 8.28 13.33
CA ASN A 114 4.74 9.59 13.03
C ASN A 114 3.41 9.86 13.76
N MET A 115 2.56 8.85 13.93
CA MET A 115 1.18 9.02 14.40
C MET A 115 0.97 8.68 15.87
N LEU A 116 1.78 7.77 16.44
CA LEU A 116 1.51 7.15 17.75
C LEU A 116 1.41 8.20 18.89
N SER A 117 2.23 9.24 18.86
CA SER A 117 2.21 10.31 19.86
C SER A 117 0.92 11.14 19.89
N TYR A 118 0.15 11.11 18.82
CA TYR A 118 -1.14 11.81 18.68
C TYR A 118 -2.33 10.92 19.06
N LEU A 119 -2.11 9.64 19.29
CA LEU A 119 -3.16 8.65 19.54
C LEU A 119 -3.10 8.18 20.99
N ASN A 120 -4.27 7.95 21.56
CA ASN A 120 -4.39 7.32 22.87
C ASN A 120 -4.76 5.83 22.69
N THR A 121 -3.84 5.06 22.12
CA THR A 121 -4.04 3.62 21.87
C THR A 121 -3.10 2.78 22.74
N LEU A 122 -3.65 1.80 23.44
CA LEU A 122 -2.90 0.85 24.27
C LEU A 122 -2.58 -0.45 23.50
N ARG A 123 -3.32 -0.71 22.43
CA ARG A 123 -3.17 -1.95 21.62
C ARG A 123 -2.97 -1.56 20.16
N TRP A 124 -1.80 -1.85 19.67
CA TRP A 124 -1.47 -1.57 18.27
C TRP A 124 -0.53 -2.62 17.69
N THR A 125 -0.51 -2.68 16.39
CA THR A 125 0.42 -3.50 15.61
C THR A 125 0.75 -2.82 14.28
N VAL A 126 1.78 -3.31 13.57
CA VAL A 126 2.13 -2.88 12.22
C VAL A 126 1.83 -4.02 11.25
N ILE A 127 1.00 -3.75 10.26
CA ILE A 127 0.69 -4.69 9.18
C ILE A 127 0.87 -3.99 7.84
N ILE A 128 1.93 -4.35 7.13
CA ILE A 128 2.27 -3.84 5.79
C ILE A 128 1.20 -4.31 4.79
N ASN A 129 0.96 -3.52 3.73
CA ASN A 129 0.04 -3.89 2.66
C ASN A 129 0.45 -5.19 1.97
N GLY A 130 -0.54 -5.86 1.43
CA GLY A 130 -0.37 -7.02 0.57
C GLY A 130 -0.99 -6.81 -0.81
N ALA A 131 -0.63 -7.67 -1.76
CA ALA A 131 -1.26 -7.70 -3.07
C ALA A 131 -1.64 -9.14 -3.46
N ASP A 132 -2.59 -9.25 -4.41
CA ASP A 132 -3.11 -10.53 -4.87
C ASP A 132 -2.08 -11.26 -5.75
N PRO A 133 -1.54 -12.43 -5.32
CA PRO A 133 -0.56 -13.17 -6.10
C PRO A 133 -1.15 -13.83 -7.34
N GLN A 134 -2.46 -13.88 -7.51
CA GLN A 134 -3.10 -14.36 -8.74
C GLN A 134 -3.06 -13.29 -9.83
N VAL A 135 -3.08 -12.01 -9.44
CA VAL A 135 -2.94 -10.85 -10.34
C VAL A 135 -1.47 -10.54 -10.58
N PHE A 136 -0.70 -10.36 -9.51
CA PHE A 136 0.72 -10.02 -9.54
C PHE A 136 1.57 -11.29 -9.35
N ARG A 137 1.68 -12.08 -10.41
CA ARG A 137 2.38 -13.38 -10.38
C ARG A 137 3.88 -13.20 -10.44
N PHE A 138 4.60 -13.97 -9.64
CA PHE A 138 6.07 -14.03 -9.72
C PHE A 138 6.49 -14.50 -11.12
N GLN A 139 7.44 -13.79 -11.73
CA GLN A 139 8.00 -14.11 -13.03
C GLN A 139 9.22 -15.01 -12.87
N GLN A 140 9.40 -15.96 -13.82
CA GLN A 140 10.60 -16.80 -13.84
C GLN A 140 11.83 -16.04 -14.37
N GLN A 141 11.62 -15.05 -15.22
CA GLN A 141 12.66 -14.21 -15.81
C GLN A 141 12.35 -12.75 -15.62
N SER A 142 13.36 -11.94 -15.34
CA SER A 142 13.23 -10.50 -15.26
C SER A 142 12.93 -9.89 -16.63
N GLY A 143 12.15 -8.81 -16.65
CA GLY A 143 12.02 -7.96 -17.83
C GLY A 143 13.33 -7.23 -18.17
N THR A 144 13.28 -6.34 -19.14
CA THR A 144 14.46 -5.63 -19.66
C THR A 144 14.44 -4.12 -19.37
N GLN A 145 13.30 -3.56 -18.95
CA GLN A 145 13.10 -2.12 -18.80
C GLN A 145 13.25 -1.66 -17.35
N LEU A 146 13.77 -0.47 -17.14
CA LEU A 146 13.62 0.25 -15.87
C LEU A 146 12.21 0.84 -15.82
N GLY A 147 11.46 0.54 -14.77
CA GLY A 147 10.06 0.95 -14.68
C GLY A 147 9.81 2.00 -13.63
N HIS A 148 8.86 2.90 -13.88
CA HIS A 148 8.26 3.78 -12.88
C HIS A 148 6.74 3.80 -13.07
N ILE A 149 5.98 3.67 -11.97
CA ILE A 149 4.51 3.62 -11.99
C ILE A 149 3.96 4.66 -11.05
N THR A 150 3.14 5.59 -11.55
CA THR A 150 2.44 6.56 -10.71
C THR A 150 1.18 7.12 -11.37
N ASN A 151 0.13 7.32 -10.57
CA ASN A 151 -1.07 8.05 -11.00
C ASN A 151 -1.08 9.50 -10.51
N SER A 152 -0.01 9.96 -9.85
CA SER A 152 0.13 11.30 -9.28
C SER A 152 1.48 11.91 -9.63
N VAL A 153 1.50 13.21 -9.86
CA VAL A 153 2.71 13.99 -10.14
C VAL A 153 3.05 15.02 -9.04
N GLY A 154 2.49 14.83 -7.85
CA GLY A 154 2.77 15.71 -6.71
C GLY A 154 4.22 15.63 -6.21
N ASN A 155 4.68 16.67 -5.49
CA ASN A 155 6.07 16.83 -5.04
C ASN A 155 6.65 15.59 -4.31
N LYS A 156 5.82 14.87 -3.54
CA LYS A 156 6.25 13.63 -2.88
C LYS A 156 6.69 12.53 -3.85
N LYS A 157 6.31 12.60 -5.12
CA LYS A 157 6.68 11.60 -6.13
C LYS A 157 8.09 11.76 -6.66
N ARG A 158 8.75 12.91 -6.35
CA ARG A 158 10.15 13.19 -6.68
C ARG A 158 10.46 12.85 -8.13
N LEU A 159 9.63 13.39 -9.03
CA LEU A 159 9.84 13.21 -10.48
C LEU A 159 11.11 13.91 -10.97
N ASP A 160 11.67 14.84 -10.20
CA ASP A 160 13.00 15.38 -10.36
C ASP A 160 14.06 14.27 -10.37
N LEU A 161 14.07 13.39 -9.35
CA LEU A 161 14.98 12.25 -9.28
C LEU A 161 14.74 11.22 -10.38
N LEU A 162 13.49 11.06 -10.82
CA LEU A 162 13.18 10.22 -11.98
C LEU A 162 13.80 10.80 -13.26
N ASN A 163 13.67 12.10 -13.48
CA ASN A 163 14.27 12.79 -14.62
C ASN A 163 15.80 12.65 -14.62
N ASP A 164 16.44 12.86 -13.47
CA ASP A 164 17.89 12.69 -13.32
C ASP A 164 18.32 11.25 -13.68
N MET A 165 17.56 10.25 -13.24
CA MET A 165 17.82 8.85 -13.60
C MET A 165 17.69 8.64 -15.12
N ILE A 166 16.66 9.17 -15.77
CA ILE A 166 16.47 9.04 -17.23
C ILE A 166 17.65 9.63 -17.98
N VAL A 167 18.11 10.81 -17.58
CA VAL A 167 19.25 11.51 -18.23
C VAL A 167 20.57 10.79 -18.01
N ASN A 168 20.81 10.27 -16.80
CA ASN A 168 22.07 9.62 -16.45
C ASN A 168 22.19 8.18 -17.02
N TYR A 169 21.07 7.56 -17.43
CA TYR A 169 21.06 6.21 -18.00
C TYR A 169 20.47 6.19 -19.43
N PRO A 170 21.07 6.90 -20.39
CA PRO A 170 20.52 7.07 -21.74
C PRO A 170 20.45 5.78 -22.56
N ASN A 171 21.23 4.77 -22.19
CA ASN A 171 21.26 3.46 -22.86
C ASN A 171 20.22 2.48 -22.27
N GLU A 172 19.57 2.84 -21.19
CA GLU A 172 18.53 2.01 -20.58
C GLU A 172 17.17 2.27 -21.21
N SER A 173 16.42 1.22 -21.49
CA SER A 173 15.01 1.35 -21.91
C SER A 173 14.15 1.62 -20.67
N ILE A 174 13.38 2.70 -20.70
CA ILE A 174 12.60 3.18 -19.56
C ILE A 174 11.10 3.07 -19.86
N LEU A 175 10.35 2.51 -18.93
CA LEU A 175 8.91 2.32 -19.00
C LEU A 175 8.21 3.17 -17.95
N LEU A 176 7.43 4.16 -18.38
CA LEU A 176 6.61 5.02 -17.53
C LEU A 176 5.13 4.62 -17.65
N VAL A 177 4.52 4.18 -16.55
CA VAL A 177 3.11 3.78 -16.51
C VAL A 177 2.31 4.73 -15.62
N GLY A 178 1.20 5.25 -16.12
CA GLY A 178 0.31 6.17 -15.42
C GLY A 178 0.41 7.63 -15.89
N ASN A 179 0.20 8.60 -15.01
CA ASN A 179 -0.07 10.00 -15.38
C ASN A 179 1.18 10.88 -15.56
N HIS A 180 2.26 10.35 -16.12
CA HIS A 180 3.52 11.10 -16.32
C HIS A 180 3.39 12.30 -17.26
N HIS A 181 2.42 12.29 -18.18
CA HIS A 181 2.13 13.43 -19.10
C HIS A 181 1.75 14.73 -18.35
N ARG A 182 1.41 14.64 -17.07
CA ARG A 182 1.14 15.81 -16.21
C ARG A 182 2.40 16.38 -15.56
N SER A 183 3.56 15.75 -15.76
CA SER A 183 4.83 16.24 -15.25
C SER A 183 5.29 17.44 -16.08
N PRO A 184 5.74 18.54 -15.46
CA PRO A 184 6.32 19.67 -16.17
C PRO A 184 7.76 19.39 -16.66
N LEU A 185 8.33 18.23 -16.38
CA LEU A 185 9.76 17.94 -16.58
C LEU A 185 10.08 17.35 -17.97
N GLY A 186 9.14 17.31 -18.91
CA GLY A 186 9.41 16.78 -20.24
C GLY A 186 9.85 15.31 -20.29
N LEU A 187 9.49 14.50 -19.29
CA LEU A 187 9.92 13.10 -19.16
C LEU A 187 9.63 12.24 -20.40
N LEU A 188 8.61 12.60 -21.18
CA LEU A 188 8.17 11.86 -22.36
C LEU A 188 8.97 12.21 -23.62
N GLU A 189 9.80 13.23 -23.57
CA GLU A 189 10.59 13.72 -24.71
C GLU A 189 11.91 12.96 -24.89
N HIS A 190 12.30 12.17 -23.87
CA HIS A 190 13.53 11.39 -23.93
C HIS A 190 13.39 10.17 -24.85
N PRO A 191 14.35 9.94 -25.78
CA PRO A 191 14.25 8.90 -26.80
C PRO A 191 14.25 7.47 -26.26
N ASN A 192 14.78 7.26 -25.04
CA ASN A 192 14.82 5.96 -24.37
C ASN A 192 13.58 5.69 -23.50
N VAL A 193 12.58 6.59 -23.51
CA VAL A 193 11.36 6.48 -22.71
C VAL A 193 10.19 5.96 -23.53
N THR A 194 9.53 4.94 -23.01
CA THR A 194 8.21 4.48 -23.46
C THR A 194 7.18 4.81 -22.39
N ALA A 195 6.22 5.66 -22.72
CA ALA A 195 5.16 6.04 -21.80
C ALA A 195 3.85 5.35 -22.13
N VAL A 196 3.21 4.83 -21.09
CA VAL A 196 1.86 4.27 -21.12
C VAL A 196 1.01 5.07 -20.15
N GLY A 197 -0.08 5.63 -20.62
CA GLY A 197 -0.99 6.42 -19.79
C GLY A 197 -1.60 5.62 -18.62
N HIS A 198 -2.70 6.14 -18.07
CA HIS A 198 -3.44 5.43 -17.03
C HIS A 198 -3.93 4.06 -17.53
N VAL A 199 -3.72 3.03 -16.72
CA VAL A 199 -4.09 1.65 -17.03
C VAL A 199 -4.86 1.04 -15.85
N SER A 200 -5.63 0.00 -16.14
CA SER A 200 -6.32 -0.77 -15.10
C SER A 200 -5.31 -1.49 -14.19
N LYS A 201 -5.72 -1.80 -12.98
CA LYS A 201 -4.87 -2.49 -12.00
C LYS A 201 -4.40 -3.87 -12.51
N THR A 202 -5.24 -4.60 -13.21
CA THR A 202 -4.89 -5.88 -13.83
C THR A 202 -3.87 -5.72 -14.96
N ASP A 203 -3.90 -4.59 -15.66
CA ASP A 203 -2.93 -4.29 -16.70
C ASP A 203 -1.59 -3.86 -16.12
N VAL A 204 -1.56 -3.20 -14.95
CA VAL A 204 -0.30 -2.89 -14.23
C VAL A 204 0.56 -4.15 -14.06
N ALA A 205 -0.05 -5.30 -13.76
CA ALA A 205 0.67 -6.56 -13.63
C ALA A 205 1.45 -6.97 -14.91
N LYS A 206 0.90 -6.68 -16.10
CA LYS A 206 1.57 -6.92 -17.37
C LYS A 206 2.79 -6.03 -17.57
N PHE A 207 2.75 -4.81 -17.03
CA PHE A 207 3.88 -3.88 -17.11
C PHE A 207 4.99 -4.25 -16.12
N HIS A 208 4.67 -4.78 -14.94
CA HIS A 208 5.68 -5.38 -14.06
C HIS A 208 6.47 -6.47 -14.78
N GLN A 209 5.82 -7.28 -15.64
CA GLN A 209 6.50 -8.32 -16.42
C GLN A 209 7.55 -7.80 -17.40
N ARG A 210 7.50 -6.54 -17.78
CA ARG A 210 8.48 -5.89 -18.66
C ARG A 210 9.66 -5.28 -17.90
N MET A 211 9.53 -5.14 -16.57
CA MET A 211 10.51 -4.44 -15.75
C MET A 211 11.60 -5.38 -15.23
N LYS A 212 12.85 -4.95 -15.33
CA LYS A 212 13.99 -5.54 -14.62
C LYS A 212 14.18 -4.94 -13.21
N CYS A 213 13.72 -3.70 -13.01
CA CYS A 213 13.74 -2.98 -11.75
C CYS A 213 12.64 -1.92 -11.73
N LEU A 214 11.98 -1.73 -10.59
CA LEU A 214 11.13 -0.59 -10.33
C LEU A 214 11.98 0.52 -9.70
N TYR A 215 12.07 1.67 -10.37
CA TYR A 215 12.66 2.90 -9.81
C TYR A 215 11.54 3.67 -9.08
N PHE A 216 11.63 3.75 -7.75
CA PHE A 216 10.60 4.33 -6.89
C PHE A 216 11.14 5.49 -6.06
N PRO A 217 11.22 6.71 -6.62
CA PRO A 217 11.80 7.87 -5.96
C PRO A 217 10.85 8.54 -4.96
N SER A 218 9.61 8.07 -4.83
CA SER A 218 8.62 8.69 -3.93
C SER A 218 9.15 8.81 -2.51
N GLU A 219 9.11 10.03 -1.99
CA GLU A 219 9.51 10.36 -0.62
C GLU A 219 8.30 10.30 0.31
N ARG A 220 8.52 9.84 1.55
CA ARG A 220 7.50 9.81 2.61
C ARG A 220 6.22 9.07 2.21
N ASP A 221 6.34 8.04 1.38
CA ASP A 221 5.18 7.18 1.09
C ASP A 221 4.97 6.21 2.27
N PRO A 222 3.77 6.18 2.87
CA PRO A 222 3.51 5.36 4.05
C PRO A 222 3.68 3.86 3.82
N CYS A 223 3.09 3.35 2.73
CA CYS A 223 3.14 1.93 2.38
C CYS A 223 2.67 1.74 0.92
N PRO A 224 3.55 1.98 -0.05
CA PRO A 224 3.17 2.01 -1.47
C PRO A 224 2.78 0.64 -2.01
N ASN A 225 1.54 0.49 -2.48
CA ASN A 225 1.06 -0.73 -3.13
C ASN A 225 1.89 -1.10 -4.35
N THR A 226 2.31 -0.13 -5.14
CA THR A 226 3.15 -0.33 -6.34
C THR A 226 4.43 -1.10 -6.02
N VAL A 227 5.05 -0.82 -4.87
CA VAL A 227 6.25 -1.52 -4.40
C VAL A 227 5.92 -2.95 -3.97
N VAL A 228 4.82 -3.16 -3.25
CA VAL A 228 4.35 -4.51 -2.88
C VAL A 228 4.07 -5.33 -4.13
N GLU A 229 3.34 -4.77 -5.10
CA GLU A 229 2.97 -5.39 -6.37
C GLU A 229 4.21 -5.75 -7.21
N ALA A 230 5.22 -4.86 -7.26
CA ALA A 230 6.50 -5.13 -7.93
C ALA A 230 7.24 -6.31 -7.30
N ILE A 231 7.41 -6.31 -5.98
CA ILE A 231 8.14 -7.35 -5.26
C ILE A 231 7.51 -8.73 -5.45
N ILE A 232 6.18 -8.85 -5.29
CA ILE A 232 5.53 -10.15 -5.48
C ILE A 232 5.53 -10.62 -6.94
N SER A 233 5.64 -9.68 -7.91
CA SER A 233 5.86 -9.98 -9.32
C SER A 233 7.31 -10.40 -9.64
N GLY A 234 8.23 -10.31 -8.68
CA GLY A 234 9.65 -10.62 -8.88
C GLY A 234 10.49 -9.42 -9.32
N VAL A 235 9.97 -8.21 -9.26
CA VAL A 235 10.68 -6.99 -9.68
C VAL A 235 11.41 -6.36 -8.50
N PRO A 236 12.75 -6.31 -8.52
CA PRO A 236 13.54 -5.59 -7.51
C PRO A 236 13.23 -4.09 -7.50
N VAL A 237 13.42 -3.45 -6.36
CA VAL A 237 13.04 -2.04 -6.19
C VAL A 237 14.22 -1.18 -5.81
N CYS A 238 14.46 -0.11 -6.58
CA CYS A 238 15.31 1.00 -6.15
C CYS A 238 14.42 2.09 -5.54
N TYR A 239 14.70 2.53 -4.32
CA TYR A 239 13.74 3.32 -3.56
C TYR A 239 14.37 4.49 -2.80
N HIS A 240 13.57 5.54 -2.60
CA HIS A 240 13.92 6.64 -1.69
C HIS A 240 13.81 6.17 -0.23
N LYS A 241 14.87 6.37 0.56
CA LYS A 241 14.97 5.81 1.92
C LYS A 241 14.06 6.45 2.97
N ASN A 242 13.51 7.64 2.70
CA ASN A 242 12.62 8.35 3.62
C ASN A 242 11.16 7.92 3.38
N GLY A 243 10.59 7.21 4.32
CA GLY A 243 9.22 6.66 4.27
C GLY A 243 9.15 5.19 4.67
N GLY A 244 7.97 4.58 4.53
CA GLY A 244 7.73 3.18 4.85
C GLY A 244 8.22 2.19 3.78
N THR A 245 8.69 2.68 2.62
CA THR A 245 9.11 1.82 1.49
C THR A 245 10.19 0.83 1.86
N LYS A 246 11.18 1.24 2.68
CA LYS A 246 12.28 0.37 3.14
C LYS A 246 11.79 -0.88 3.87
N GLU A 247 10.68 -0.75 4.60
CA GLU A 247 10.09 -1.85 5.39
C GLU A 247 9.46 -2.91 4.50
N ILE A 248 8.93 -2.48 3.35
CA ILE A 248 8.39 -3.37 2.32
C ILE A 248 9.53 -4.04 1.57
N VAL A 249 10.50 -3.25 1.07
CA VAL A 249 11.58 -3.73 0.20
C VAL A 249 12.51 -4.69 0.95
N ARG A 250 12.95 -4.37 2.16
CA ARG A 250 13.92 -5.17 2.93
C ARG A 250 15.14 -5.51 2.06
N ASN A 251 15.34 -6.80 1.78
CA ASN A 251 16.45 -7.32 0.96
C ASN A 251 16.11 -7.53 -0.53
N CYS A 252 14.95 -7.03 -1.00
CA CYS A 252 14.50 -7.15 -2.40
C CYS A 252 14.90 -5.94 -3.26
N GLY A 253 15.79 -5.09 -2.78
CA GLY A 253 16.23 -3.90 -3.50
C GLY A 253 17.17 -3.06 -2.67
N LEU A 254 17.54 -1.89 -3.20
CA LEU A 254 18.48 -0.97 -2.58
C LEU A 254 17.97 0.49 -2.63
N PRO A 255 18.49 1.37 -1.75
CA PRO A 255 18.23 2.81 -1.86
C PRO A 255 18.72 3.41 -3.18
N LEU A 256 18.17 4.58 -3.56
CA LEU A 256 18.52 5.27 -4.82
C LEU A 256 20.04 5.52 -4.96
N GLU A 257 20.71 5.79 -3.87
CA GLU A 257 22.15 6.06 -3.85
C GLU A 257 23.02 4.83 -4.23
N GLN A 258 22.42 3.64 -4.24
CA GLN A 258 23.05 2.36 -4.59
C GLN A 258 22.46 1.76 -5.88
N PHE A 259 21.98 2.59 -6.79
CA PHE A 259 21.27 2.12 -7.98
C PHE A 259 22.18 1.27 -8.90
N ASP A 260 23.44 1.66 -9.13
CA ASP A 260 24.41 0.89 -9.93
C ASP A 260 24.70 -0.49 -9.32
N GLU A 261 24.80 -0.55 -7.99
CA GLU A 261 24.98 -1.82 -7.27
C GLU A 261 23.77 -2.75 -7.48
N LEU A 262 22.55 -2.18 -7.44
CA LEU A 262 21.32 -2.93 -7.70
C LEU A 262 21.30 -3.46 -9.13
N LEU A 263 21.63 -2.62 -10.13
CA LEU A 263 21.67 -3.02 -11.54
C LEU A 263 22.68 -4.12 -11.81
N SER A 264 23.84 -4.08 -11.14
CA SER A 264 24.88 -5.09 -11.25
C SER A 264 24.50 -6.43 -10.61
N ASN A 265 23.48 -6.47 -9.75
CA ASN A 265 23.08 -7.65 -8.95
C ASN A 265 21.61 -8.03 -9.11
N LEU A 266 20.97 -7.68 -10.22
CA LEU A 266 19.52 -7.88 -10.44
C LEU A 266 19.05 -9.31 -10.17
N ALA A 267 19.80 -10.32 -10.62
CA ALA A 267 19.44 -11.73 -10.43
C ALA A 267 19.34 -12.11 -8.93
N LEU A 268 20.23 -11.57 -8.10
CA LEU A 268 20.20 -11.78 -6.65
C LEU A 268 18.93 -11.20 -6.04
N PHE A 269 18.59 -9.96 -6.36
CA PHE A 269 17.42 -9.27 -5.82
C PHE A 269 16.11 -9.87 -6.35
N HIS A 270 16.06 -10.26 -7.62
CA HIS A 270 14.94 -11.00 -8.20
C HIS A 270 14.66 -12.30 -7.42
N ASN A 271 15.71 -13.10 -7.14
CA ASN A 271 15.56 -14.33 -6.37
C ASN A 271 15.06 -14.08 -4.94
N ARG A 272 15.48 -12.98 -4.30
CA ARG A 272 14.98 -12.57 -2.99
C ARG A 272 13.50 -12.22 -2.99
N CYS A 273 13.00 -11.60 -4.05
CA CYS A 273 11.59 -11.30 -4.21
C CYS A 273 10.72 -12.56 -4.15
N LYS A 274 11.19 -13.72 -4.66
CA LYS A 274 10.48 -15.00 -4.64
C LYS A 274 10.10 -15.46 -3.23
N THR A 275 10.83 -15.05 -2.22
CA THR A 275 10.60 -15.46 -0.83
C THR A 275 9.53 -14.63 -0.11
N ARG A 276 9.08 -13.51 -0.69
CA ARG A 276 8.22 -12.51 -0.03
C ARG A 276 6.73 -12.86 -0.04
N LYS A 277 6.41 -14.10 0.34
CA LYS A 277 5.03 -14.56 0.52
C LYS A 277 4.30 -13.87 1.68
N ASP A 278 5.04 -13.21 2.57
CA ASP A 278 4.51 -12.36 3.63
C ASP A 278 3.74 -11.13 3.10
N LEU A 279 3.98 -10.76 1.83
CA LEU A 279 3.29 -9.69 1.10
C LEU A 279 2.07 -10.18 0.30
N TYR A 280 1.78 -11.47 0.27
CA TYR A 280 0.55 -11.97 -0.34
C TYR A 280 -0.66 -11.51 0.47
N PHE A 281 -1.71 -11.07 -0.22
CA PHE A 281 -2.86 -10.48 0.47
C PHE A 281 -3.50 -11.44 1.46
N ASP A 282 -3.54 -12.74 1.18
CA ASP A 282 -4.08 -13.75 2.10
C ASP A 282 -3.31 -13.79 3.43
N SER A 283 -1.97 -13.69 3.37
CA SER A 283 -1.13 -13.61 4.57
C SER A 283 -1.38 -12.32 5.37
N VAL A 284 -1.63 -11.22 4.66
CA VAL A 284 -1.93 -9.92 5.27
C VAL A 284 -3.34 -9.94 5.89
N ALA A 285 -4.34 -10.45 5.16
CA ALA A 285 -5.71 -10.57 5.64
C ALA A 285 -5.80 -11.43 6.90
N GLY A 286 -5.06 -12.56 6.96
CA GLY A 286 -4.97 -13.40 8.14
C GLY A 286 -4.55 -12.61 9.38
N LYS A 287 -3.51 -11.77 9.29
CA LYS A 287 -3.06 -10.91 10.41
C LYS A 287 -4.13 -9.92 10.87
N TYR A 288 -4.94 -9.39 9.94
CA TYR A 288 -6.08 -8.54 10.31
C TYR A 288 -7.16 -9.33 11.04
N LEU A 289 -7.45 -10.56 10.61
CA LEU A 289 -8.40 -11.44 11.30
C LEU A 289 -7.91 -11.81 12.68
N ASP A 290 -6.63 -12.12 12.85
CA ASP A 290 -6.02 -12.38 14.16
C ASP A 290 -6.22 -11.18 15.10
N CYS A 291 -6.10 -9.96 14.62
CA CYS A 291 -6.38 -8.73 15.39
C CYS A 291 -7.86 -8.62 15.81
N LEU A 292 -8.80 -9.13 15.01
CA LEU A 292 -10.23 -9.09 15.32
C LEU A 292 -10.66 -10.22 16.27
N GLU A 293 -9.95 -11.35 16.32
CA GLU A 293 -10.25 -12.50 17.17
C GLU A 293 -9.84 -12.30 18.64
N PHE A 294 -9.04 -11.29 18.98
CA PHE A 294 -8.57 -10.99 20.35
C PHE A 294 -9.68 -10.69 21.39
N ARG A 295 -10.92 -10.98 21.07
CA ARG A 295 -12.07 -10.81 21.98
C ARG A 295 -12.14 -11.88 23.10
N HIS A 296 -11.31 -12.92 23.09
CA HIS A 296 -11.52 -14.15 23.86
C HIS A 296 -10.38 -14.50 24.85
N THR A 297 -9.54 -13.55 25.19
CA THR A 297 -8.63 -13.64 26.33
C THR A 297 -8.94 -12.46 27.29
#